data_5a2f6fcef9e5869eaf621408cf4b25b2
#
_entry.id   5a2f6fcef9e5869eaf621408cf4b25b2
#
_cell.length_a   1.000
_cell.length_b   1.000
_cell.length_c   1.000
_cell.angle_alpha   90.00
_cell.angle_beta   90.00
_cell.angle_gamma   90.00
#
_symmetry.space_group_name_H-M   'P 1'
#
loop_
_entity.id
_entity.type
_entity.pdbx_description
1 polymer ?
#
loop_
_entity_poly.entity_id
_entity_poly.type
_entity_poly.pdbx_seq_one_letter_code
_entity_poly.pdbx_strand_id
1 'polypeptide(L)'
;APHRIVAFGRRDANEAGYEAAASAARERGFEPVTRSVGGRAVAYDGETTLAFARITPVEDVRGGLDARYEALTVDVRRALRRLGVPAERGEPSDSFCPGQHSLQRDGKLVGIAQRVRADAAITSGVCVVRNHGELADVLTAVYGALDAPFEPDSLGSIERAGGTSEPETV
;
A
#
# COMPACT_ATOMS: atom_id res chain seq x y z
N ALA A 1 0.21 -15.13 2.57
CA ALA A 1 1.03 -15.91 1.65
C ALA A 1 2.40 -15.26 1.57
N PRO A 2 3.45 -16.03 1.70
CA PRO A 2 4.81 -15.51 1.73
C PRO A 2 5.37 -15.21 0.33
N HIS A 3 4.59 -14.65 -0.55
CA HIS A 3 5.04 -14.35 -1.89
C HIS A 3 5.36 -12.88 -2.03
N ARG A 4 6.43 -12.60 -2.75
CA ARG A 4 6.83 -11.26 -3.16
C ARG A 4 6.07 -10.91 -4.42
N ILE A 5 5.19 -9.91 -4.35
CA ILE A 5 4.37 -9.49 -5.48
C ILE A 5 4.42 -7.98 -5.68
N VAL A 6 4.31 -7.55 -6.94
CA VAL A 6 3.91 -6.19 -7.28
C VAL A 6 2.48 -6.24 -7.78
N ALA A 7 1.56 -5.65 -7.02
CA ALA A 7 0.15 -5.59 -7.35
C ALA A 7 -0.17 -4.31 -8.12
N PHE A 8 -0.35 -4.44 -9.42
CA PHE A 8 -0.71 -3.35 -10.34
C PHE A 8 -2.20 -3.03 -10.26
N GLY A 9 -2.55 -1.75 -10.26
CA GLY A 9 -3.92 -1.32 -10.48
C GLY A 9 -4.35 -1.52 -11.93
N ARG A 10 -5.67 -1.47 -12.19
CA ARG A 10 -6.19 -1.57 -13.55
C ARG A 10 -5.68 -0.45 -14.46
N ARG A 11 -5.44 0.74 -13.92
CA ARG A 11 -4.86 1.84 -14.66
C ARG A 11 -3.48 1.46 -15.18
N ASP A 12 -2.60 1.00 -14.30
CA ASP A 12 -1.24 0.62 -14.66
C ASP A 12 -1.22 -0.54 -15.69
N ALA A 13 -2.11 -1.53 -15.51
CA ALA A 13 -2.22 -2.67 -16.41
C ALA A 13 -2.68 -2.31 -17.83
N ASN A 14 -3.22 -1.11 -18.05
CA ASN A 14 -3.62 -0.59 -19.37
C ASN A 14 -2.63 0.42 -19.93
N GLU A 15 -1.54 0.77 -19.22
CA GLU A 15 -0.52 1.68 -19.71
C GLU A 15 0.48 0.97 -20.63
N ALA A 16 1.02 1.69 -21.59
CA ALA A 16 1.98 1.14 -22.57
C ALA A 16 3.25 0.58 -21.89
N GLY A 17 3.65 1.12 -20.72
CA GLY A 17 4.78 0.68 -19.94
C GLY A 17 4.55 -0.58 -19.10
N TYR A 18 3.35 -1.16 -19.09
CA TYR A 18 3.00 -2.25 -18.17
C TYR A 18 3.91 -3.49 -18.32
N GLU A 19 4.15 -3.96 -19.53
CA GLU A 19 4.99 -5.14 -19.75
C GLU A 19 6.44 -4.92 -19.28
N ALA A 20 6.99 -3.73 -19.51
CA ALA A 20 8.30 -3.35 -19.00
C ALA A 20 8.33 -3.30 -17.46
N ALA A 21 7.28 -2.72 -16.86
CA ALA A 21 7.14 -2.68 -15.41
C ALA A 21 6.98 -4.07 -14.78
N ALA A 22 6.23 -4.95 -15.43
CA ALA A 22 6.08 -6.35 -15.01
C ALA A 22 7.40 -7.13 -15.11
N SER A 23 8.20 -6.88 -16.17
CA SER A 23 9.57 -7.45 -16.31
C SER A 23 10.48 -6.95 -15.19
N ALA A 24 10.48 -5.65 -14.94
CA ALA A 24 11.29 -5.02 -13.89
C ALA A 24 10.98 -5.58 -12.48
N ALA A 25 9.69 -5.91 -12.22
CA ALA A 25 9.29 -6.58 -10.99
C ALA A 25 9.86 -8.01 -10.90
N ARG A 26 9.74 -8.81 -11.98
CA ARG A 26 10.26 -10.20 -12.02
C ARG A 26 11.78 -10.26 -11.84
N GLU A 27 12.51 -9.34 -12.48
CA GLU A 27 13.98 -9.23 -12.37
C GLU A 27 14.45 -9.00 -10.93
N ARG A 28 13.55 -8.45 -10.08
CA ARG A 28 13.79 -8.21 -8.65
C ARG A 28 13.13 -9.23 -7.73
N GLY A 29 12.67 -10.35 -8.30
CA GLY A 29 12.07 -11.45 -7.54
C GLY A 29 10.64 -11.19 -7.06
N PHE A 30 9.93 -10.23 -7.67
CA PHE A 30 8.52 -9.96 -7.38
C PHE A 30 7.63 -10.45 -8.52
N GLU A 31 6.58 -11.19 -8.21
CA GLU A 31 5.58 -11.62 -9.19
C GLU A 31 4.61 -10.47 -9.50
N PRO A 32 4.46 -10.06 -10.78
CA PRO A 32 3.48 -9.06 -11.14
C PRO A 32 2.06 -9.64 -11.16
N VAL A 33 1.14 -9.01 -10.44
CA VAL A 33 -0.27 -9.40 -10.41
C VAL A 33 -1.16 -8.18 -10.62
N THR A 34 -2.31 -8.34 -11.28
CA THR A 34 -3.29 -7.28 -11.42
C THR A 34 -4.35 -7.40 -10.33
N ARG A 35 -4.54 -6.34 -9.57
CA ARG A 35 -5.52 -6.29 -8.48
C ARG A 35 -6.83 -5.64 -8.91
N SER A 36 -7.89 -6.01 -8.21
CA SER A 36 -9.24 -5.48 -8.46
C SER A 36 -9.56 -4.19 -7.69
N VAL A 37 -8.78 -3.86 -6.67
CA VAL A 37 -8.90 -2.62 -5.88
C VAL A 37 -8.21 -1.48 -6.62
N GLY A 38 -8.67 -0.25 -6.45
CA GLY A 38 -8.10 0.92 -7.11
C GLY A 38 -6.67 1.26 -6.65
N GLY A 39 -6.09 2.27 -7.30
CA GLY A 39 -4.75 2.78 -7.03
C GLY A 39 -3.71 2.28 -8.04
N ARG A 40 -2.46 2.70 -7.86
CA ARG A 40 -1.29 2.35 -8.67
C ARG A 40 -0.53 1.15 -8.09
N ALA A 41 0.59 0.79 -8.69
CA ALA A 41 1.42 -0.34 -8.25
C ALA A 41 1.82 -0.26 -6.77
N VAL A 42 1.78 -1.41 -6.10
CA VAL A 42 2.19 -1.58 -4.70
C VAL A 42 3.01 -2.86 -4.59
N ALA A 43 4.14 -2.81 -3.90
CA ALA A 43 4.94 -3.99 -3.60
C ALA A 43 4.51 -4.60 -2.27
N TYR A 44 4.44 -5.92 -2.24
CA TYR A 44 4.19 -6.73 -1.05
C TYR A 44 5.28 -7.77 -0.91
N ASP A 45 5.75 -7.95 0.32
CA ASP A 45 6.62 -9.04 0.71
C ASP A 45 6.08 -9.60 2.01
N GLY A 46 5.71 -10.90 2.03
CA GLY A 46 5.08 -11.53 3.19
C GLY A 46 5.93 -11.55 4.46
N GLU A 47 7.24 -11.30 4.35
CA GLU A 47 8.16 -11.23 5.48
C GLU A 47 8.37 -9.79 6.01
N THR A 48 7.99 -8.77 5.23
CA THR A 48 8.30 -7.38 5.54
C THR A 48 7.10 -6.45 5.50
N THR A 49 5.96 -6.92 5.00
CA THR A 49 4.71 -6.16 4.93
C THR A 49 3.55 -6.91 5.56
N LEU A 50 2.61 -6.15 6.13
CA LEU A 50 1.33 -6.67 6.63
C LEU A 50 0.19 -6.15 5.74
N ALA A 51 -0.56 -7.06 5.14
CA ALA A 51 -1.79 -6.74 4.42
C ALA A 51 -3.01 -7.02 5.31
N PHE A 52 -3.97 -6.09 5.31
CA PHE A 52 -5.19 -6.22 6.10
C PHE A 52 -6.41 -5.73 5.31
N ALA A 53 -7.59 -6.23 5.67
CA ALA A 53 -8.84 -5.81 5.06
C ALA A 53 -10.00 -5.85 6.06
N ARG A 54 -10.95 -4.92 5.87
CA ARG A 54 -12.25 -4.92 6.52
C ARG A 54 -13.33 -5.06 5.45
N ILE A 55 -14.22 -6.02 5.64
CA ILE A 55 -15.40 -6.19 4.80
C ILE A 55 -16.60 -5.66 5.58
N THR A 56 -17.36 -4.76 4.96
CA THR A 56 -18.53 -4.12 5.56
C THR A 56 -19.74 -4.31 4.63
N PRO A 57 -20.90 -4.75 5.11
CA PRO A 57 -22.14 -4.75 4.34
C PRO A 57 -22.47 -3.34 3.86
N VAL A 58 -23.04 -3.22 2.67
CA VAL A 58 -23.41 -1.94 2.05
C VAL A 58 -24.83 -2.03 1.51
N GLU A 59 -25.70 -1.15 2.00
CA GLU A 59 -27.06 -0.98 1.49
C GLU A 59 -27.11 0.03 0.33
N ASP A 60 -26.25 1.07 0.39
CA ASP A 60 -26.07 2.06 -0.67
C ASP A 60 -24.60 2.11 -1.12
N VAL A 61 -24.36 1.72 -2.38
CA VAL A 61 -23.03 1.70 -2.98
C VAL A 61 -22.37 3.07 -3.11
N ARG A 62 -23.17 4.14 -3.09
CA ARG A 62 -22.68 5.52 -3.20
C ARG A 62 -22.42 6.15 -1.83
N GLY A 63 -23.03 5.62 -0.79
CA GLY A 63 -22.92 6.15 0.57
C GLY A 63 -21.74 5.59 1.36
N GLY A 64 -21.30 6.35 2.38
CA GLY A 64 -20.37 5.89 3.41
C GLY A 64 -18.93 5.62 2.98
N LEU A 65 -18.51 6.05 1.80
CA LEU A 65 -17.14 5.82 1.29
C LEU A 65 -16.09 6.42 2.25
N ASP A 66 -16.23 7.70 2.58
CA ASP A 66 -15.30 8.40 3.47
C ASP A 66 -15.34 7.85 4.89
N ALA A 67 -16.54 7.51 5.39
CA ALA A 67 -16.71 6.96 6.73
C ALA A 67 -15.98 5.60 6.89
N ARG A 68 -16.00 4.74 5.88
CA ARG A 68 -15.29 3.47 5.90
C ARG A 68 -13.78 3.65 5.87
N TYR A 69 -13.28 4.58 5.06
CA TYR A 69 -11.86 4.97 5.07
C TYR A 69 -11.45 5.50 6.43
N GLU A 70 -12.24 6.44 6.98
CA GLU A 70 -11.95 7.05 8.28
C GLU A 70 -11.91 6.02 9.40
N ALA A 71 -12.91 5.15 9.48
CA ALA A 71 -12.96 4.10 10.49
C ALA A 71 -11.73 3.19 10.47
N LEU A 72 -11.28 2.73 9.28
CA LEU A 72 -10.09 1.92 9.18
C LEU A 72 -8.82 2.71 9.52
N THR A 73 -8.71 3.95 9.03
CA THR A 73 -7.57 4.84 9.31
C THR A 73 -7.40 5.09 10.80
N VAL A 74 -8.51 5.35 11.53
CA VAL A 74 -8.49 5.57 12.98
C VAL A 74 -8.00 4.33 13.73
N ASP A 75 -8.48 3.14 13.33
CA ASP A 75 -8.07 1.89 13.99
C ASP A 75 -6.60 1.57 13.76
N VAL A 76 -6.12 1.73 12.51
CA VAL A 76 -4.70 1.51 12.18
C VAL A 76 -3.81 2.52 12.90
N ARG A 77 -4.17 3.81 12.95
CA ARG A 77 -3.42 4.81 13.72
C ARG A 77 -3.36 4.47 15.21
N ARG A 78 -4.46 3.95 15.77
CA ARG A 78 -4.49 3.52 17.17
C ARG A 78 -3.55 2.34 17.41
N ALA A 79 -3.52 1.37 16.50
CA ALA A 79 -2.59 0.24 16.57
C ALA A 79 -1.13 0.71 16.50
N LEU A 80 -0.77 1.52 15.50
CA LEU A 80 0.58 2.06 15.34
C LEU A 80 1.03 2.86 16.59
N ARG A 81 0.12 3.66 17.18
CA ARG A 81 0.45 4.40 18.41
C ARG A 81 0.77 3.47 19.58
N ARG A 82 0.07 2.33 19.72
CA ARG A 82 0.36 1.31 20.74
C ARG A 82 1.73 0.65 20.53
N LEU A 83 2.20 0.61 19.31
CA LEU A 83 3.54 0.11 18.93
C LEU A 83 4.64 1.19 19.08
N GLY A 84 4.30 2.38 19.60
CA GLY A 84 5.25 3.48 19.74
C GLY A 84 5.49 4.30 18.48
N VAL A 85 4.70 4.06 17.40
CA VAL A 85 4.82 4.76 16.11
C VAL A 85 3.59 5.66 15.88
N PRO A 86 3.60 6.92 16.37
CA PRO A 86 2.49 7.85 16.19
C PRO A 86 2.43 8.38 14.74
N ALA A 87 1.93 7.55 13.83
CA ALA A 87 1.76 7.93 12.44
C ALA A 87 0.64 8.97 12.26
N GLU A 88 0.84 9.87 11.30
CA GLU A 88 -0.10 10.91 10.92
C GLU A 88 -0.73 10.60 9.56
N ARG A 89 -1.94 11.14 9.32
CA ARG A 89 -2.53 11.13 7.99
C ARG A 89 -1.74 12.08 7.10
N GLY A 90 -1.36 11.63 5.94
CA GLY A 90 -0.63 12.42 4.96
C GLY A 90 -0.07 11.54 3.86
N GLU A 91 0.22 12.18 2.75
CA GLU A 91 0.82 11.57 1.58
C GLU A 91 2.15 12.27 1.30
N PRO A 92 3.31 11.62 1.45
CA PRO A 92 4.57 12.18 0.97
C PRO A 92 4.51 12.43 -0.53
N SER A 93 5.20 13.48 -1.00
CA SER A 93 5.29 13.77 -2.43
C SER A 93 5.86 12.57 -3.18
N ASP A 94 5.30 12.31 -4.36
CA ASP A 94 5.73 11.25 -5.26
C ASP A 94 5.84 9.86 -4.61
N SER A 95 4.97 9.58 -3.64
CA SER A 95 4.92 8.27 -3.01
C SER A 95 4.20 7.24 -3.88
N PHE A 96 4.48 5.96 -3.62
CA PHE A 96 3.78 4.87 -4.29
C PHE A 96 2.26 4.92 -4.03
N CYS A 97 1.45 4.61 -5.04
CA CYS A 97 -0.01 4.52 -4.93
C CYS A 97 -0.60 5.66 -4.08
N PRO A 98 -0.47 6.94 -4.51
CA PRO A 98 -0.88 8.08 -3.69
C PRO A 98 -2.37 8.04 -3.36
N GLY A 99 -2.72 8.46 -2.13
CA GLY A 99 -4.09 8.44 -1.63
C GLY A 99 -4.29 9.27 -0.37
N GLN A 100 -5.46 9.91 -0.25
CA GLN A 100 -5.82 10.84 0.83
C GLN A 100 -5.88 10.21 2.23
N HIS A 101 -5.91 8.87 2.32
CA HIS A 101 -6.04 8.12 3.57
C HIS A 101 -4.75 7.38 3.94
N SER A 102 -3.63 7.74 3.34
CA SER A 102 -2.32 7.21 3.70
C SER A 102 -1.90 7.65 5.09
N LEU A 103 -1.08 6.82 5.74
CA LEU A 103 -0.45 7.14 7.01
C LEU A 103 1.05 7.19 6.83
N GLN A 104 1.66 8.21 7.41
CA GLN A 104 3.10 8.47 7.30
C GLN A 104 3.74 8.75 8.65
N ARG A 105 5.00 8.40 8.75
CA ARG A 105 6.01 8.87 9.68
C ARG A 105 7.37 8.50 9.11
N ASP A 106 8.22 9.51 8.89
CA ASP A 106 9.51 9.30 8.19
C ASP A 106 9.35 8.54 6.86
N GLY A 107 8.32 8.94 6.07
CA GLY A 107 7.86 8.28 4.86
C GLY A 107 6.50 7.58 5.02
N LYS A 108 5.94 7.11 3.92
CA LYS A 108 4.64 6.42 3.90
C LYS A 108 4.75 5.04 4.51
N LEU A 109 4.03 4.80 5.59
CA LEU A 109 3.96 3.52 6.29
C LEU A 109 2.80 2.66 5.80
N VAL A 110 1.65 3.29 5.53
CA VAL A 110 0.40 2.59 5.23
C VAL A 110 -0.30 3.23 4.04
N GLY A 111 -0.63 2.42 3.06
CA GLY A 111 -1.56 2.76 1.98
C GLY A 111 -2.91 2.10 2.22
N ILE A 112 -4.01 2.82 2.02
CA ILE A 112 -5.37 2.31 2.19
C ILE A 112 -6.15 2.52 0.89
N ALA A 113 -6.87 1.49 0.47
CA ALA A 113 -7.72 1.52 -0.72
C ALA A 113 -9.08 0.87 -0.43
N GLN A 114 -10.09 1.23 -1.20
CA GLN A 114 -11.44 0.67 -1.06
C GLN A 114 -12.00 0.20 -2.40
N ARG A 115 -12.80 -0.86 -2.35
CA ARG A 115 -13.64 -1.31 -3.44
C ARG A 115 -15.04 -1.58 -2.92
N VAL A 116 -16.04 -0.97 -3.55
CA VAL A 116 -17.45 -1.20 -3.24
C VAL A 116 -18.06 -2.09 -4.33
N ARG A 117 -18.85 -3.07 -3.92
CA ARG A 117 -19.72 -3.90 -4.74
C ARG A 117 -21.18 -3.70 -4.28
N ALA A 118 -22.11 -4.41 -4.94
CA ALA A 118 -23.55 -4.21 -4.71
C ALA A 118 -23.97 -4.37 -3.24
N ASP A 119 -23.35 -5.28 -2.51
CA ASP A 119 -23.74 -5.73 -1.18
C ASP A 119 -22.63 -5.59 -0.11
N ALA A 120 -21.40 -5.27 -0.55
CA ALA A 120 -20.26 -5.17 0.36
C ALA A 120 -19.20 -4.17 -0.11
N ALA A 121 -18.54 -3.53 0.85
CA ALA A 121 -17.33 -2.76 0.65
C ALA A 121 -16.13 -3.49 1.28
N ILE A 122 -15.03 -3.56 0.55
CA ILE A 122 -13.74 -4.01 1.04
C ILE A 122 -12.86 -2.78 1.18
N THR A 123 -12.51 -2.41 2.42
CA THR A 123 -11.49 -1.39 2.71
C THR A 123 -10.25 -2.12 3.17
N SER A 124 -9.16 -1.98 2.44
CA SER A 124 -7.93 -2.74 2.66
C SER A 124 -6.70 -1.84 2.68
N GLY A 125 -5.65 -2.31 3.31
CA GLY A 125 -4.38 -1.59 3.36
C GLY A 125 -3.20 -2.52 3.38
N VAL A 126 -2.03 -1.92 3.13
CA VAL A 126 -0.72 -2.51 3.34
C VAL A 126 0.06 -1.62 4.28
N CYS A 127 0.69 -2.23 5.26
CA CYS A 127 1.64 -1.60 6.17
C CYS A 127 3.04 -2.14 5.87
N VAL A 128 4.00 -1.24 5.67
CA VAL A 128 5.41 -1.61 5.55
C VAL A 128 6.00 -1.70 6.96
N VAL A 129 6.43 -2.89 7.37
CA VAL A 129 6.96 -3.14 8.71
C VAL A 129 8.46 -2.91 8.74
N ARG A 130 9.19 -3.51 7.82
CA ARG A 130 10.66 -3.40 7.72
C ARG A 130 11.14 -3.45 6.27
N ASN A 131 12.46 -3.31 6.09
CA ASN A 131 13.13 -3.48 4.80
C ASN A 131 12.55 -2.61 3.67
N HIS A 132 12.15 -1.37 4.01
CA HIS A 132 11.56 -0.44 3.04
C HIS A 132 12.47 -0.14 1.84
N GLY A 133 13.80 -0.23 1.99
CA GLY A 133 14.76 0.01 0.92
C GLY A 133 14.60 -0.97 -0.25
N GLU A 134 14.42 -2.26 0.01
CA GLU A 134 14.20 -3.27 -1.04
C GLU A 134 12.86 -3.06 -1.77
N LEU A 135 11.81 -2.67 -1.03
CA LEU A 135 10.54 -2.31 -1.63
C LEU A 135 10.65 -1.03 -2.47
N ALA A 136 11.44 -0.06 -2.01
CA ALA A 136 11.71 1.17 -2.77
C ALA A 136 12.46 0.87 -4.07
N ASP A 137 13.44 -0.04 -4.06
CA ASP A 137 14.20 -0.44 -5.25
C ASP A 137 13.30 -1.05 -6.33
N VAL A 138 12.42 -1.99 -5.97
CA VAL A 138 11.50 -2.57 -6.95
C VAL A 138 10.50 -1.54 -7.46
N LEU A 139 9.95 -0.69 -6.58
CA LEU A 139 9.00 0.35 -6.97
C LEU A 139 9.65 1.41 -7.86
N THR A 140 10.90 1.79 -7.63
CA THR A 140 11.66 2.69 -8.50
C THR A 140 11.70 2.18 -9.93
N ALA A 141 12.04 0.91 -10.13
CA ALA A 141 12.08 0.32 -11.45
C ALA A 141 10.70 0.19 -12.11
N VAL A 142 9.70 -0.20 -11.32
CA VAL A 142 8.31 -0.35 -11.79
C VAL A 142 7.71 0.99 -12.20
N TYR A 143 7.84 2.02 -11.37
CA TYR A 143 7.32 3.34 -11.64
C TYR A 143 8.06 4.04 -12.77
N GLY A 144 9.38 3.85 -12.86
CA GLY A 144 10.18 4.32 -14.00
C GLY A 144 9.72 3.72 -15.33
N ALA A 145 9.41 2.42 -15.37
CA ALA A 145 8.89 1.76 -16.56
C ALA A 145 7.46 2.21 -16.93
N LEU A 146 6.65 2.64 -15.95
CA LEU A 146 5.31 3.19 -16.14
C LEU A 146 5.32 4.69 -16.49
N ASP A 147 6.48 5.34 -16.59
CA ASP A 147 6.62 6.80 -16.73
C ASP A 147 5.81 7.56 -15.68
N ALA A 148 5.89 7.10 -14.42
CA ALA A 148 5.14 7.64 -13.30
C ALA A 148 6.09 8.12 -12.19
N PRO A 149 5.77 9.23 -11.50
CA PRO A 149 6.61 9.74 -10.44
C PRO A 149 6.66 8.78 -9.25
N PHE A 150 7.85 8.56 -8.72
CA PHE A 150 8.10 7.86 -7.46
C PHE A 150 9.41 8.33 -6.86
N GLU A 151 9.36 8.79 -5.61
CA GLU A 151 10.53 9.16 -4.81
C GLU A 151 10.82 8.06 -3.79
N PRO A 152 11.97 7.34 -3.89
CA PRO A 152 12.29 6.23 -2.99
C PRO A 152 12.24 6.61 -1.50
N ASP A 153 12.71 7.80 -1.14
CA ASP A 153 12.70 8.29 0.24
C ASP A 153 11.28 8.60 0.78
N SER A 154 10.28 8.65 -0.11
CA SER A 154 8.87 8.76 0.28
C SER A 154 8.33 7.50 0.96
N LEU A 155 9.01 6.34 0.79
CA LEU A 155 8.65 5.09 1.43
C LEU A 155 9.26 4.99 2.83
N GLY A 156 8.42 4.71 3.82
CA GLY A 156 8.80 4.46 5.20
C GLY A 156 8.53 3.03 5.62
N SER A 157 8.90 2.70 6.87
CA SER A 157 8.53 1.47 7.54
C SER A 157 8.33 1.71 9.03
N ILE A 158 7.63 0.80 9.71
CA ILE A 158 7.50 0.84 11.18
C ILE A 158 8.89 0.83 11.82
N GLU A 159 9.81 -0.02 11.33
CA GLU A 159 11.20 -0.10 11.78
C GLU A 159 11.94 1.25 11.61
N ARG A 160 11.85 1.89 10.43
CA ARG A 160 12.45 3.21 10.17
C ARG A 160 11.90 4.28 11.11
N ALA A 161 10.62 4.20 11.47
CA ALA A 161 9.97 5.11 12.40
C ALA A 161 10.24 4.78 13.89
N GLY A 162 11.15 3.84 14.18
CA GLY A 162 11.58 3.46 15.53
C GLY A 162 10.68 2.43 16.22
N GLY A 163 9.78 1.77 15.49
CA GLY A 163 8.93 0.69 16.01
C GLY A 163 9.54 -0.70 15.83
N THR A 164 8.69 -1.73 16.00
CA THR A 164 9.10 -3.13 15.82
C THR A 164 9.47 -3.46 14.38
N SER A 165 10.42 -4.37 14.19
CA SER A 165 10.74 -4.95 12.88
C SER A 165 10.06 -6.30 12.62
N GLU A 166 9.23 -6.78 13.57
CA GLU A 166 8.58 -8.09 13.49
C GLU A 166 7.12 -7.95 13.05
N PRO A 167 6.75 -8.40 11.82
CA PRO A 167 5.39 -8.29 11.31
C PRO A 167 4.32 -8.95 12.18
N GLU A 168 4.67 -10.03 12.88
CA GLU A 168 3.77 -10.77 13.76
C GLU A 168 3.37 -9.97 15.02
N THR A 169 4.10 -8.91 15.32
CA THR A 169 3.83 -8.02 16.46
C THR A 169 2.88 -6.88 16.08
N VAL A 170 2.74 -6.55 14.80
CA VAL A 170 1.90 -5.47 14.27
C VAL A 170 0.46 -5.93 14.10
#